data_15da78235702f4815a838c89c3925d18
#
_entry.id   15da78235702f4815a838c89c3925d18
#
_cell.length_a   1.000
_cell.length_b   1.000
_cell.length_c   1.000
_cell.angle_alpha   90.00
_cell.angle_beta   90.00
_cell.angle_gamma   90.00
#
_symmetry.space_group_name_H-M   'P 1'
#
loop_
_entity.id
_entity.type
_entity.pdbx_description
1 polymer ?
#
loop_
_entity_poly.entity_id
_entity_poly.type
_entity_poly.pdbx_seq_one_letter_code
_entity_poly.pdbx_strand_id
1 'polypeptide(L)'
;MKQIELAKKLGKSDRTIKGWVAGTNCPSYDGHLEVMRILGLKDNYCPSDTSIITVANVPVLSYVQAGEFTESQENIDPIDYLQIPDSLVPKNGFSLQVQGESMLYDFSESQLLNPKYSKYTIYEGENILVDPNQVNPQDLIDKVVVARNSDGATVKLLYKDNNRLYLMPLNSKFQNNDEIKSPADAVIIGRVIKSFNIRSF
;
A
#
# COMPACT_ATOMS: atom_id res chain seq x y z
N MET A 1 21.27 -33.10 14.49
CA MET A 1 21.65 -34.24 13.61
C MET A 1 22.92 -33.86 12.85
N LYS A 2 23.90 -34.78 12.75
CA LYS A 2 25.15 -34.53 11.99
C LYS A 2 24.89 -34.71 10.47
N GLN A 3 25.67 -34.03 9.61
CA GLN A 3 25.53 -34.14 8.15
C GLN A 3 25.61 -35.58 7.62
N ILE A 4 26.51 -36.40 8.21
CA ILE A 4 26.68 -37.81 7.88
C ILE A 4 25.39 -38.62 8.18
N GLU A 5 24.69 -38.32 9.25
CA GLU A 5 23.45 -38.99 9.63
C GLU A 5 22.32 -38.61 8.66
N LEU A 6 22.28 -37.35 8.24
CA LEU A 6 21.34 -36.86 7.23
C LEU A 6 21.59 -37.55 5.88
N ALA A 7 22.86 -37.65 5.47
CA ALA A 7 23.23 -38.33 4.24
C ALA A 7 22.74 -39.79 4.20
N LYS A 8 22.96 -40.54 5.31
CA LYS A 8 22.49 -41.92 5.46
C LYS A 8 20.96 -42.03 5.36
N LYS A 9 20.22 -41.13 6.03
CA LYS A 9 18.75 -41.14 6.03
C LYS A 9 18.16 -40.81 4.67
N LEU A 10 18.81 -39.94 3.89
CA LEU A 10 18.40 -39.55 2.54
C LEU A 10 18.93 -40.47 1.44
N GLY A 11 19.75 -41.47 1.77
CA GLY A 11 20.40 -42.31 0.74
C GLY A 11 21.32 -41.53 -0.20
N LYS A 12 21.87 -40.41 0.25
CA LYS A 12 22.75 -39.52 -0.52
C LYS A 12 24.19 -39.60 -0.05
N SER A 13 25.14 -39.18 -0.89
CA SER A 13 26.54 -39.10 -0.52
C SER A 13 26.79 -37.93 0.47
N ASP A 14 27.80 -38.08 1.33
CA ASP A 14 28.24 -37.02 2.24
C ASP A 14 28.69 -35.77 1.47
N ARG A 15 29.28 -35.96 0.29
CA ARG A 15 29.65 -34.87 -0.64
C ARG A 15 28.43 -34.07 -1.12
N THR A 16 27.32 -34.76 -1.40
CA THR A 16 26.08 -34.11 -1.82
C THR A 16 25.54 -33.23 -0.70
N ILE A 17 25.48 -33.74 0.53
CA ILE A 17 24.98 -32.97 1.68
C ILE A 17 25.89 -31.79 1.99
N LYS A 18 27.21 -31.95 1.90
CA LYS A 18 28.16 -30.84 2.05
C LYS A 18 27.95 -29.75 0.99
N GLY A 19 27.69 -30.15 -0.27
CA GLY A 19 27.38 -29.22 -1.33
C GLY A 19 26.10 -28.39 -1.08
N TRP A 20 25.06 -29.03 -0.53
CA TRP A 20 23.84 -28.35 -0.15
C TRP A 20 24.05 -27.35 0.99
N VAL A 21 24.81 -27.74 2.02
CA VAL A 21 25.15 -26.86 3.16
C VAL A 21 26.04 -25.68 2.72
N ALA A 22 26.95 -25.93 1.78
CA ALA A 22 27.85 -24.89 1.24
C ALA A 22 27.18 -24.00 0.16
N GLY A 23 25.94 -24.32 -0.26
CA GLY A 23 25.25 -23.59 -1.32
C GLY A 23 25.82 -23.78 -2.73
N THR A 24 26.69 -24.77 -2.94
CA THR A 24 27.28 -25.05 -4.26
C THR A 24 26.33 -25.82 -5.18
N ASN A 25 25.32 -26.48 -4.61
CA ASN A 25 24.20 -27.10 -5.31
C ASN A 25 22.98 -27.12 -4.39
N CYS A 26 21.79 -27.32 -4.95
CA CYS A 26 20.54 -27.40 -4.23
C CYS A 26 19.92 -28.80 -4.37
N PRO A 27 19.19 -29.32 -3.37
CA PRO A 27 18.37 -30.50 -3.54
C PRO A 27 17.26 -30.26 -4.58
N SER A 28 16.81 -31.31 -5.26
CA SER A 28 15.55 -31.28 -5.98
C SER A 28 14.39 -30.98 -5.02
N TYR A 29 13.25 -30.59 -5.56
CA TYR A 29 12.05 -30.30 -4.73
C TYR A 29 11.72 -31.46 -3.79
N ASP A 30 11.59 -32.67 -4.32
CA ASP A 30 11.31 -33.88 -3.51
C ASP A 30 12.41 -34.14 -2.46
N GLY A 31 13.68 -33.88 -2.83
CA GLY A 31 14.80 -33.97 -1.90
C GLY A 31 14.74 -32.94 -0.79
N HIS A 32 14.24 -31.73 -1.07
CA HIS A 32 14.01 -30.69 -0.07
C HIS A 32 12.92 -31.12 0.93
N LEU A 33 11.78 -31.57 0.45
CA LEU A 33 10.68 -32.08 1.28
C LEU A 33 11.12 -33.21 2.20
N GLU A 34 11.92 -34.13 1.69
CA GLU A 34 12.44 -35.25 2.48
C GLU A 34 13.42 -34.81 3.54
N VAL A 35 14.28 -33.81 3.25
CA VAL A 35 15.15 -33.17 4.25
C VAL A 35 14.31 -32.54 5.37
N MET A 36 13.31 -31.76 5.03
CA MET A 36 12.43 -31.08 5.99
C MET A 36 11.72 -32.09 6.90
N ARG A 37 11.17 -33.18 6.31
CA ARG A 37 10.52 -34.25 7.05
C ARG A 37 11.48 -34.94 8.06
N ILE A 38 12.70 -35.23 7.63
CA ILE A 38 13.72 -35.90 8.49
C ILE A 38 14.15 -34.95 9.61
N LEU A 39 14.20 -33.65 9.36
CA LEU A 39 14.58 -32.66 10.36
C LEU A 39 13.43 -32.27 11.30
N GLY A 40 12.21 -32.76 11.05
CA GLY A 40 11.02 -32.38 11.83
C GLY A 40 10.63 -30.88 11.65
N LEU A 41 11.09 -30.27 10.59
CA LEU A 41 10.76 -28.88 10.26
C LEU A 41 9.42 -28.86 9.54
N LYS A 42 8.57 -27.91 9.90
CA LYS A 42 7.36 -27.65 9.12
C LYS A 42 7.76 -27.02 7.79
N ASP A 43 7.28 -27.59 6.72
CA ASP A 43 7.46 -27.04 5.38
C ASP A 43 6.62 -25.78 5.27
N ASN A 44 7.24 -24.62 5.54
CA ASN A 44 6.61 -23.32 5.26
C ASN A 44 6.87 -22.90 3.80
N TYR A 45 7.57 -23.72 3.05
CA TYR A 45 7.82 -23.52 1.64
C TYR A 45 7.08 -24.61 0.85
N CYS A 46 5.82 -24.40 0.57
CA CYS A 46 5.08 -25.16 -0.39
C CYS A 46 5.11 -24.39 -1.74
N PRO A 47 5.90 -24.84 -2.75
CA PRO A 47 5.79 -24.28 -4.10
C PRO A 47 4.47 -24.71 -4.78
N SER A 48 3.69 -25.58 -4.14
CA SER A 48 2.32 -25.90 -4.54
C SER A 48 1.27 -24.98 -3.91
N ASP A 49 1.63 -24.07 -2.99
CA ASP A 49 0.92 -22.85 -2.84
C ASP A 49 1.27 -21.94 -4.03
N THR A 50 0.82 -22.32 -5.18
CA THR A 50 0.13 -21.37 -6.03
C THR A 50 -1.01 -20.87 -5.15
N SER A 51 -0.70 -19.98 -4.22
CA SER A 51 -1.70 -19.07 -3.72
C SER A 51 -2.27 -18.45 -4.97
N ILE A 52 -3.45 -18.91 -5.34
CA ILE A 52 -4.24 -18.24 -6.38
C ILE A 52 -4.32 -16.83 -5.82
N ILE A 53 -3.50 -15.93 -6.35
CA ILE A 53 -3.58 -14.53 -6.00
C ILE A 53 -4.91 -14.10 -6.58
N THR A 54 -5.94 -14.16 -5.74
CA THR A 54 -7.24 -13.62 -6.09
C THR A 54 -7.06 -12.12 -6.25
N VAL A 55 -7.44 -11.61 -7.41
CA VAL A 55 -7.42 -10.18 -7.70
C VAL A 55 -8.84 -9.65 -7.57
N ALA A 56 -8.96 -8.53 -6.87
CA ALA A 56 -10.19 -7.75 -6.83
C ALA A 56 -10.15 -6.65 -7.91
N ASN A 57 -11.29 -6.39 -8.52
CA ASN A 57 -11.49 -5.23 -9.38
C ASN A 57 -11.87 -4.04 -8.49
N VAL A 58 -10.95 -3.13 -8.28
CA VAL A 58 -11.16 -1.91 -7.48
C VAL A 58 -11.64 -0.80 -8.39
N PRO A 59 -12.81 -0.20 -8.13
CA PRO A 59 -13.33 0.88 -8.97
C PRO A 59 -12.43 2.12 -8.87
N VAL A 60 -12.12 2.72 -10.01
CA VAL A 60 -11.46 4.03 -10.11
C VAL A 60 -12.54 5.08 -10.26
N LEU A 61 -12.60 5.99 -9.30
CA LEU A 61 -13.59 7.07 -9.27
C LEU A 61 -12.98 8.39 -9.75
N SER A 62 -13.79 9.27 -10.30
CA SER A 62 -13.42 10.68 -10.45
C SER A 62 -13.44 11.40 -9.10
N TYR A 63 -12.80 12.58 -9.02
CA TYR A 63 -12.83 13.41 -7.80
C TYR A 63 -14.24 13.85 -7.42
N VAL A 64 -15.11 14.08 -8.40
CA VAL A 64 -16.52 14.42 -8.15
C VAL A 64 -17.25 13.22 -7.56
N GLN A 65 -17.11 12.05 -8.19
CA GLN A 65 -17.74 10.81 -7.70
C GLN A 65 -17.25 10.45 -6.30
N ALA A 66 -15.95 10.60 -6.02
CA ALA A 66 -15.41 10.39 -4.68
C ALA A 66 -15.99 11.40 -3.67
N GLY A 67 -16.26 12.63 -4.10
CA GLY A 67 -16.96 13.62 -3.30
C GLY A 67 -18.40 13.23 -2.95
N GLU A 68 -19.08 12.49 -3.80
CA GLU A 68 -20.45 11.99 -3.62
C GLU A 68 -20.48 10.59 -2.99
N PHE A 69 -19.32 9.96 -2.78
CA PHE A 69 -19.16 8.62 -2.24
C PHE A 69 -19.59 8.61 -0.76
N THR A 70 -20.90 8.55 -0.55
CA THR A 70 -21.54 8.33 0.76
C THR A 70 -22.42 7.10 0.62
N GLU A 71 -22.40 6.22 1.60
CA GLU A 71 -23.25 5.07 1.96
C GLU A 71 -24.08 4.32 0.89
N SER A 72 -24.44 4.92 -0.23
CA SER A 72 -25.20 4.27 -1.34
C SER A 72 -24.30 4.07 -2.56
N GLN A 73 -23.53 2.99 -2.54
CA GLN A 73 -22.64 2.58 -3.64
C GLN A 73 -23.38 2.12 -4.93
N GLU A 74 -24.70 2.07 -4.92
CA GLU A 74 -25.48 1.40 -5.96
C GLU A 74 -25.57 2.16 -7.30
N ASN A 75 -25.09 3.42 -7.40
CA ASN A 75 -25.26 4.24 -8.58
C ASN A 75 -24.01 4.99 -9.07
N ILE A 76 -22.80 4.54 -8.71
CA ILE A 76 -21.59 5.16 -9.20
C ILE A 76 -21.03 4.32 -10.34
N ASP A 77 -21.04 4.86 -11.56
CA ASP A 77 -20.32 4.30 -12.71
C ASP A 77 -18.84 4.68 -12.62
N PRO A 78 -17.93 3.74 -12.27
CA PRO A 78 -16.51 4.02 -12.19
C PRO A 78 -15.96 4.38 -13.57
N ILE A 79 -14.93 5.24 -13.60
CA ILE A 79 -14.26 5.59 -14.87
C ILE A 79 -13.36 4.47 -15.37
N ASP A 80 -12.89 3.58 -14.46
CA ASP A 80 -12.03 2.43 -14.78
C ASP A 80 -12.01 1.45 -13.59
N TYR A 81 -11.31 0.31 -13.74
CA TYR A 81 -11.07 -0.66 -12.69
C TYR A 81 -9.59 -1.04 -12.61
N LEU A 82 -9.03 -1.04 -11.39
CA LEU A 82 -7.69 -1.55 -11.12
C LEU A 82 -7.76 -2.98 -10.60
N GLN A 83 -6.93 -3.85 -11.16
CA GLN A 83 -6.75 -5.21 -10.66
C GLN A 83 -5.67 -5.20 -9.57
N ILE A 84 -6.08 -5.43 -8.34
CA ILE A 84 -5.21 -5.41 -7.16
C ILE A 84 -5.39 -6.73 -6.40
N PRO A 85 -4.32 -7.33 -5.83
CA PRO A 85 -4.47 -8.50 -4.97
C PRO A 85 -5.54 -8.27 -3.89
N ASP A 86 -6.52 -9.18 -3.80
CA ASP A 86 -7.68 -9.07 -2.91
C ASP A 86 -7.29 -8.82 -1.46
N SER A 87 -6.19 -9.45 -1.01
CA SER A 87 -5.62 -9.28 0.34
C SER A 87 -5.19 -7.84 0.69
N LEU A 88 -5.06 -6.97 -0.30
CA LEU A 88 -4.66 -5.55 -0.12
C LEU A 88 -5.86 -4.61 -0.17
N VAL A 89 -7.03 -5.08 -0.61
CA VAL A 89 -8.20 -4.23 -0.85
C VAL A 89 -9.07 -4.19 0.40
N PRO A 90 -9.29 -3.00 1.01
CA PRO A 90 -10.20 -2.87 2.12
C PRO A 90 -11.65 -3.06 1.66
N LYS A 91 -12.51 -3.45 2.59
CA LYS A 91 -13.96 -3.53 2.31
C LYS A 91 -14.45 -2.18 1.78
N ASN A 92 -15.14 -2.20 0.64
CA ASN A 92 -15.62 -1.00 -0.05
C ASN A 92 -14.49 -0.05 -0.50
N GLY A 93 -13.25 -0.55 -0.64
CA GLY A 93 -12.13 0.24 -1.11
C GLY A 93 -12.34 0.74 -2.53
N PHE A 94 -11.88 1.93 -2.81
CA PHE A 94 -11.90 2.54 -4.14
C PHE A 94 -10.56 3.15 -4.48
N SER A 95 -10.35 3.49 -5.74
CA SER A 95 -9.16 4.15 -6.23
C SER A 95 -9.50 5.52 -6.80
N LEU A 96 -8.52 6.44 -6.70
CA LEU A 96 -8.54 7.75 -7.38
C LEU A 96 -7.24 7.91 -8.14
N GLN A 97 -7.31 8.49 -9.34
CA GLN A 97 -6.14 8.97 -10.04
C GLN A 97 -5.79 10.38 -9.57
N VAL A 98 -4.59 10.57 -9.03
CA VAL A 98 -4.16 11.85 -8.48
C VAL A 98 -3.98 12.90 -9.58
N GLN A 99 -4.54 14.08 -9.35
CA GLN A 99 -4.43 15.24 -10.23
C GLN A 99 -3.65 16.35 -9.52
N GLY A 100 -2.71 16.94 -10.23
CA GLY A 100 -1.87 18.03 -9.75
C GLY A 100 -0.73 17.57 -8.81
N GLU A 101 0.08 18.52 -8.40
CA GLU A 101 1.36 18.31 -7.72
C GLU A 101 1.31 18.59 -6.20
N SER A 102 0.13 18.81 -5.62
CA SER A 102 0.05 19.22 -4.20
C SER A 102 0.61 18.21 -3.21
N MET A 103 0.70 16.93 -3.60
CA MET A 103 1.26 15.84 -2.80
C MET A 103 2.69 15.46 -3.21
N LEU A 104 3.33 16.22 -4.08
CA LEU A 104 4.74 16.07 -4.42
C LEU A 104 5.60 16.78 -3.37
N TYR A 105 6.27 16.01 -2.50
CA TYR A 105 7.17 16.58 -1.50
C TYR A 105 8.39 17.22 -2.20
N ASP A 106 8.68 18.46 -1.88
CA ASP A 106 9.92 19.12 -2.28
C ASP A 106 10.82 19.36 -1.05
N PHE A 107 12.11 19.60 -1.28
CA PHE A 107 13.10 19.86 -0.24
C PHE A 107 13.49 21.34 -0.19
N SER A 108 12.60 22.24 -0.63
CA SER A 108 12.86 23.66 -0.59
C SER A 108 12.93 24.19 0.86
N GLU A 109 13.62 25.31 1.06
CA GLU A 109 13.71 25.97 2.37
C GLU A 109 12.37 26.50 2.87
N SER A 110 11.40 26.70 1.97
CA SER A 110 10.03 27.13 2.31
C SER A 110 9.13 25.99 2.78
N GLN A 111 9.62 24.74 2.79
CA GLN A 111 8.87 23.59 3.24
C GLN A 111 8.55 23.66 4.74
N LEU A 112 7.27 23.71 5.09
CA LEU A 112 6.80 23.75 6.49
C LEU A 112 6.80 22.37 7.16
N LEU A 113 6.77 21.31 6.37
CA LEU A 113 6.64 19.95 6.88
C LEU A 113 8.00 19.28 7.06
N ASN A 114 8.09 18.46 8.10
CA ASN A 114 9.29 17.68 8.39
C ASN A 114 9.61 16.70 7.24
N PRO A 115 10.90 16.50 6.87
CA PRO A 115 11.34 15.54 5.84
C PRO A 115 10.84 14.11 6.03
N LYS A 116 10.44 13.70 7.24
CA LYS A 116 9.81 12.39 7.49
C LYS A 116 8.58 12.13 6.63
N TYR A 117 7.93 13.19 6.12
CA TYR A 117 6.73 13.09 5.29
C TYR A 117 7.03 12.87 3.80
N SER A 118 8.30 13.00 3.37
CA SER A 118 8.71 12.75 1.98
C SER A 118 8.30 11.35 1.46
N LYS A 119 8.22 10.38 2.37
CA LYS A 119 7.74 9.01 2.07
C LYS A 119 6.28 8.94 1.59
N TYR A 120 5.52 10.00 1.75
CA TYR A 120 4.12 10.11 1.32
C TYR A 120 3.98 10.88 0.01
N THR A 121 5.10 11.15 -0.68
CA THR A 121 5.07 11.72 -2.03
C THR A 121 4.19 10.90 -2.94
N ILE A 122 3.28 11.58 -3.63
CA ILE A 122 2.42 11.02 -4.65
C ILE A 122 2.52 11.91 -5.87
N TYR A 123 2.83 11.30 -7.03
CA TYR A 123 2.97 12.03 -8.28
C TYR A 123 1.62 12.16 -8.99
N GLU A 124 1.51 13.20 -9.80
CA GLU A 124 0.37 13.33 -10.70
C GLU A 124 0.25 12.09 -11.62
N GLY A 125 -0.98 11.63 -11.82
CA GLY A 125 -1.28 10.43 -12.59
C GLY A 125 -1.16 9.10 -11.84
N GLU A 126 -0.61 9.08 -10.61
CA GLU A 126 -0.63 7.88 -9.79
C GLU A 126 -2.05 7.54 -9.33
N ASN A 127 -2.34 6.24 -9.26
CA ASN A 127 -3.56 5.75 -8.65
C ASN A 127 -3.34 5.51 -7.15
N ILE A 128 -4.23 6.00 -6.31
CA ILE A 128 -4.23 5.76 -4.87
C ILE A 128 -5.36 4.82 -4.47
N LEU A 129 -5.08 3.89 -3.57
CA LEU A 129 -6.07 3.02 -2.96
C LEU A 129 -6.54 3.63 -1.64
N VAL A 130 -7.85 3.80 -1.51
CA VAL A 130 -8.49 4.47 -0.37
C VAL A 130 -9.29 3.47 0.44
N ASP A 131 -9.12 3.51 1.76
CA ASP A 131 -9.94 2.79 2.73
C ASP A 131 -11.02 3.74 3.30
N PRO A 132 -12.29 3.60 2.89
CA PRO A 132 -13.39 4.44 3.36
C PRO A 132 -13.85 4.12 4.78
N ASN A 133 -13.35 3.03 5.39
CA ASN A 133 -13.70 2.67 6.77
C ASN A 133 -12.84 3.41 7.80
N GLN A 134 -11.79 4.11 7.37
CA GLN A 134 -10.91 4.90 8.21
C GLN A 134 -11.15 6.38 7.98
N VAL A 135 -12.05 6.97 8.77
CA VAL A 135 -12.48 8.37 8.63
C VAL A 135 -12.35 9.19 9.92
N ASN A 136 -12.03 8.56 11.07
CA ASN A 136 -11.86 9.29 12.32
C ASN A 136 -10.59 10.16 12.29
N PRO A 137 -10.66 11.49 12.36
CA PRO A 137 -9.50 12.36 12.24
C PRO A 137 -8.40 12.10 13.28
N GLN A 138 -8.77 11.68 14.49
CA GLN A 138 -7.78 11.47 15.56
C GLN A 138 -6.86 10.27 15.27
N ASP A 139 -7.36 9.25 14.58
CA ASP A 139 -6.60 8.05 14.22
C ASP A 139 -5.79 8.26 12.92
N LEU A 140 -6.06 9.35 12.21
CA LEU A 140 -5.49 9.67 10.91
C LEU A 140 -4.43 10.77 10.93
N ILE A 141 -4.06 11.26 12.11
CA ILE A 141 -2.97 12.22 12.25
C ILE A 141 -1.68 11.63 11.65
N ASP A 142 -0.95 12.43 10.89
CA ASP A 142 0.24 12.03 10.14
C ASP A 142 -0.03 10.96 9.05
N LYS A 143 -1.25 10.86 8.56
CA LYS A 143 -1.64 10.00 7.43
C LYS A 143 -2.13 10.83 6.25
N VAL A 144 -2.00 10.25 5.06
CA VAL A 144 -2.61 10.82 3.86
C VAL A 144 -4.07 10.41 3.82
N VAL A 145 -4.93 11.38 3.61
CA VAL A 145 -6.39 11.22 3.57
C VAL A 145 -6.97 11.79 2.28
N VAL A 146 -8.11 11.26 1.91
CA VAL A 146 -9.00 11.90 0.93
C VAL A 146 -10.07 12.63 1.72
N ALA A 147 -10.22 13.91 1.45
CA ALA A 147 -11.23 14.75 2.08
C ALA A 147 -12.09 15.41 1.00
N ARG A 148 -13.37 15.66 1.34
CA ARG A 148 -14.34 16.32 0.49
C ARG A 148 -14.67 17.70 1.05
N ASN A 149 -14.70 18.70 0.18
CA ASN A 149 -15.25 20.03 0.45
C ASN A 149 -16.29 20.40 -0.62
N SER A 150 -16.71 21.67 -0.67
CA SER A 150 -17.64 22.20 -1.67
C SER A 150 -17.14 22.07 -3.12
N ASP A 151 -15.83 22.00 -3.32
CA ASP A 151 -15.16 21.98 -4.62
C ASP A 151 -14.90 20.56 -5.14
N GLY A 152 -15.20 19.54 -4.33
CA GLY A 152 -14.98 18.13 -4.63
C GLY A 152 -14.03 17.44 -3.65
N ALA A 153 -13.43 16.33 -4.07
CA ALA A 153 -12.46 15.60 -3.26
C ALA A 153 -11.04 16.18 -3.41
N THR A 154 -10.24 16.04 -2.37
CA THR A 154 -8.82 16.42 -2.38
C THR A 154 -7.99 15.40 -1.59
N VAL A 155 -6.72 15.23 -1.97
CA VAL A 155 -5.75 14.36 -1.27
C VAL A 155 -4.79 15.24 -0.51
N LYS A 156 -4.67 15.04 0.81
CA LYS A 156 -3.80 15.84 1.67
C LYS A 156 -3.24 14.99 2.82
N LEU A 157 -2.17 15.49 3.44
CA LEU A 157 -1.69 14.99 4.73
C LEU A 157 -2.58 15.57 5.84
N LEU A 158 -3.12 14.72 6.71
CA LEU A 158 -3.76 15.21 7.93
C LEU A 158 -2.67 15.50 8.97
N TYR A 159 -2.43 16.79 9.19
CA TYR A 159 -1.37 17.28 10.04
C TYR A 159 -1.95 17.93 11.31
N LYS A 160 -1.27 17.76 12.45
CA LYS A 160 -1.66 18.39 13.71
C LYS A 160 -0.58 19.38 14.16
N ASP A 161 -0.98 20.62 14.39
CA ASP A 161 -0.17 21.63 15.02
C ASP A 161 -0.97 22.37 16.11
N ASN A 162 -0.33 22.64 17.25
CA ASN A 162 -0.92 23.38 18.38
C ASN A 162 -2.38 22.96 18.70
N ASN A 163 -2.64 21.66 18.72
CA ASN A 163 -3.96 21.07 18.96
C ASN A 163 -5.01 21.32 17.87
N ARG A 164 -4.63 21.90 16.72
CA ARG A 164 -5.49 22.08 15.55
C ARG A 164 -5.09 21.09 14.47
N LEU A 165 -6.07 20.64 13.70
CA LEU A 165 -5.88 19.76 12.56
C LEU A 165 -5.88 20.58 11.27
N TYR A 166 -5.07 20.14 10.31
CA TYR A 166 -4.92 20.79 9.01
C TYR A 166 -4.84 19.73 7.91
N LEU A 167 -5.44 20.04 6.77
CA LEU A 167 -5.23 19.32 5.52
C LEU A 167 -4.07 19.97 4.78
N MET A 168 -2.88 19.39 4.94
CA MET A 168 -1.62 19.96 4.46
C MET A 168 -1.18 19.35 3.12
N PRO A 169 -0.92 20.15 2.10
CA PRO A 169 -0.21 19.70 0.90
C PRO A 169 1.25 19.40 1.26
N LEU A 170 1.87 18.42 0.57
CA LEU A 170 3.29 18.11 0.75
C LEU A 170 4.21 19.05 -0.03
N ASN A 171 3.71 19.64 -1.11
CA ASN A 171 4.46 20.57 -1.93
C ASN A 171 4.43 21.97 -1.31
N SER A 172 5.61 22.55 -1.06
CA SER A 172 5.74 23.86 -0.43
C SER A 172 5.06 24.99 -1.22
N LYS A 173 4.95 24.87 -2.54
CA LYS A 173 4.26 25.86 -3.39
C LYS A 173 2.78 26.03 -3.03
N PHE A 174 2.16 25.01 -2.42
CA PHE A 174 0.76 24.98 -2.02
C PHE A 174 0.59 25.13 -0.49
N GLN A 175 1.65 25.43 0.25
CA GLN A 175 1.59 25.58 1.71
C GLN A 175 1.33 27.04 2.16
N ASN A 176 0.71 27.85 1.32
CA ASN A 176 0.23 29.17 1.69
C ASN A 176 -1.09 29.06 2.50
N ASN A 177 -1.49 30.13 3.19
CA ASN A 177 -2.65 30.12 4.09
C ASN A 177 -3.98 29.78 3.38
N ASP A 178 -4.09 30.03 2.08
CA ASP A 178 -5.32 29.76 1.32
C ASP A 178 -5.47 28.28 0.93
N GLU A 179 -4.34 27.56 0.86
CA GLU A 179 -4.30 26.13 0.50
C GLU A 179 -4.35 25.18 1.70
N ILE A 180 -3.98 25.67 2.88
CA ILE A 180 -4.03 24.91 4.14
C ILE A 180 -5.44 25.04 4.71
N LYS A 181 -6.24 23.98 4.53
CA LYS A 181 -7.65 23.99 4.97
C LYS A 181 -7.81 23.31 6.34
N SER A 182 -8.76 23.82 7.12
CA SER A 182 -9.21 23.13 8.34
C SER A 182 -10.06 21.92 7.97
N PRO A 183 -9.92 20.77 8.66
CA PRO A 183 -10.87 19.67 8.52
C PRO A 183 -12.31 20.03 8.95
N ALA A 184 -12.51 21.16 9.62
CA ALA A 184 -13.85 21.67 9.94
C ALA A 184 -14.64 22.04 8.68
N ASP A 185 -13.94 22.40 7.59
CA ASP A 185 -14.53 22.80 6.32
C ASP A 185 -14.53 21.65 5.29
N ALA A 186 -14.15 20.44 5.72
CA ALA A 186 -14.05 19.28 4.86
C ALA A 186 -14.38 17.99 5.61
N VAL A 187 -14.97 17.03 4.92
CA VAL A 187 -15.28 15.69 5.47
C VAL A 187 -14.23 14.70 4.98
N ILE A 188 -13.57 14.00 5.88
CA ILE A 188 -12.66 12.90 5.50
C ILE A 188 -13.52 11.74 5.01
N ILE A 189 -13.27 11.28 3.78
CA ILE A 189 -13.99 10.17 3.14
C ILE A 189 -13.19 8.88 3.12
N GLY A 190 -11.90 8.92 3.48
CA GLY A 190 -11.09 7.73 3.62
C GLY A 190 -9.60 8.02 3.78
N ARG A 191 -8.88 6.98 4.18
CA ARG A 191 -7.42 6.99 4.29
C ARG A 191 -6.78 6.43 3.03
N VAL A 192 -5.75 7.08 2.53
CA VAL A 192 -4.88 6.52 1.48
C VAL A 192 -3.98 5.46 2.10
N ILE A 193 -4.06 4.23 1.62
CA ILE A 193 -3.29 3.09 2.13
C ILE A 193 -2.13 2.69 1.22
N LYS A 194 -2.26 2.93 -0.09
CA LYS A 194 -1.21 2.67 -1.09
C LYS A 194 -1.32 3.64 -2.27
N SER A 195 -0.20 3.86 -2.97
CA SER A 195 -0.17 4.45 -4.30
C SER A 195 0.45 3.49 -5.31
N PHE A 196 0.02 3.59 -6.56
CA PHE A 196 0.47 2.75 -7.67
C PHE A 196 0.80 3.64 -8.87
N ASN A 197 2.02 3.51 -9.36
CA ASN A 197 2.43 4.15 -10.61
C ASN A 197 2.29 3.13 -11.74
N ILE A 198 1.25 3.28 -12.56
CA ILE A 198 1.03 2.43 -13.75
C ILE A 198 1.54 3.21 -14.94
N ARG A 199 2.71 2.81 -15.48
CA ARG A 199 3.28 3.39 -16.69
C ARG A 199 3.06 2.41 -17.84
N SER A 200 2.38 2.87 -18.89
CA SER A 200 2.43 2.23 -20.22
C SER A 200 3.64 2.79 -20.97
N PHE A 201 4.45 1.92 -21.57
CA PHE A 201 5.59 2.27 -22.41
C PHE A 201 5.20 2.08 -23.87
#